data_038af29c9b7b212f8b01a3f5f30c7834
#
_entry.id   038af29c9b7b212f8b01a3f5f30c7834
#
_cell.length_a   1.000
_cell.length_b   1.000
_cell.length_c   1.000
_cell.angle_alpha   90.00
_cell.angle_beta   90.00
_cell.angle_gamma   90.00
#
_symmetry.space_group_name_H-M   'P 1'
#
loop_
_entity.id
_entity.type
_entity.pdbx_description
1 polymer ?
#
loop_
_entity_poly.entity_id
_entity_poly.type
_entity_poly.pdbx_seq_one_letter_code
_entity_poly.pdbx_strand_id
1 'polypeptide(L)' 'WLSDIRFQAAKRMLRDKPNYSNDAISSECGFSSHAHLYKVFKIKTGLTPGQWKEKEFHS' A
#
# COMPACT_ATOMS: atom_id res chain seq x y z
N TRP A 1 0.94 5.37 15.55
CA TRP A 1 2.04 6.03 14.87
C TRP A 1 1.64 6.39 13.44
N LEU A 2 2.13 7.53 12.95
CA LEU A 2 1.69 8.06 11.66
C LEU A 2 1.94 7.10 10.50
N SER A 3 3.10 6.45 10.48
CA SER A 3 3.42 5.47 9.44
C SER A 3 2.45 4.30 9.44
N ASP A 4 2.04 3.85 10.61
CA ASP A 4 1.08 2.76 10.72
C ASP A 4 -0.28 3.17 10.20
N ILE A 5 -0.69 4.40 10.48
CA ILE A 5 -1.98 4.92 10.00
C ILE A 5 -1.98 4.97 8.47
N ARG A 6 -0.89 5.47 7.87
CA ARG A 6 -0.76 5.54 6.42
C ARG A 6 -0.72 4.14 5.80
N PHE A 7 -0.01 3.22 6.44
CA PHE A 7 0.06 1.85 5.97
C PHE A 7 -1.30 1.17 5.99
N GLN A 8 -2.05 1.33 7.08
CA GLN A 8 -3.40 0.77 7.17
C GLN A 8 -4.32 1.35 6.10
N ALA A 9 -4.23 2.66 5.86
CA ALA A 9 -5.01 3.29 4.81
C ALA A 9 -4.65 2.73 3.43
N ALA A 10 -3.36 2.52 3.17
CA ALA A 10 -2.91 1.95 1.90
C ALA A 10 -3.44 0.53 1.70
N LYS A 11 -3.38 -0.29 2.74
CA LYS A 11 -3.92 -1.65 2.67
C LYS A 11 -5.41 -1.64 2.36
N ARG A 12 -6.15 -0.77 3.02
CA ARG A 12 -7.60 -0.65 2.80
C ARG A 12 -7.89 -0.24 1.36
N MET A 13 -7.15 0.73 0.84
CA MET A 13 -7.36 1.18 -0.54
C MET A 13 -7.00 0.10 -1.55
N LEU A 14 -5.94 -0.64 -1.31
CA LEU A 14 -5.57 -1.76 -2.19
C LEU A 14 -6.67 -2.81 -2.22
N ARG A 15 -7.33 -3.03 -1.10
CA ARG A 15 -8.41 -4.01 -1.00
C ARG A 15 -9.71 -3.50 -1.60
N ASP A 16 -10.09 -2.26 -1.24
CA ASP A 16 -11.40 -1.71 -1.61
C ASP A 16 -11.42 -1.10 -3.00
N LYS A 17 -10.26 -0.62 -3.47
CA LYS A 17 -10.17 0.09 -4.75
C LYS A 17 -9.05 -0.52 -5.60
N PRO A 18 -9.29 -1.73 -6.12
CA PRO A 18 -8.25 -2.44 -6.87
C PRO A 18 -7.84 -1.75 -8.17
N ASN A 19 -8.65 -0.80 -8.66
CA ASN A 19 -8.35 -0.07 -9.88
C ASN A 19 -7.40 1.10 -9.67
N TYR A 20 -7.12 1.46 -8.41
CA TYR A 20 -6.21 2.56 -8.14
C TYR A 20 -4.78 2.13 -8.39
N SER A 21 -4.01 3.00 -9.04
CA SER A 21 -2.58 2.77 -9.22
C SER A 21 -1.84 2.98 -7.90
N ASN A 22 -0.60 2.47 -7.84
CA ASN A 22 0.21 2.68 -6.65
C ASN A 22 0.50 4.17 -6.42
N ASP A 23 0.66 4.94 -7.50
CA ASP A 23 0.84 6.38 -7.39
C ASP A 23 -0.39 7.05 -6.77
N ALA A 24 -1.57 6.65 -7.22
CA ALA A 24 -2.81 7.21 -6.67
C ALA A 24 -2.95 6.86 -5.20
N ILE A 25 -2.66 5.63 -4.83
CA ILE A 25 -2.75 5.19 -3.45
C ILE A 25 -1.75 5.95 -2.57
N SER A 26 -0.52 6.10 -3.03
CA SER A 26 0.48 6.82 -2.25
C SER A 26 0.08 8.28 -2.03
N SER A 27 -0.47 8.91 -3.06
CA SER A 27 -0.94 10.30 -2.96
C SER A 27 -2.09 10.42 -1.98
N GLU A 28 -3.07 9.53 -2.08
CA GLU A 28 -4.24 9.57 -1.20
C GLU A 28 -3.89 9.27 0.25
N CYS A 29 -2.92 8.40 0.48
CA CYS A 29 -2.55 7.99 1.84
C CYS A 29 -1.49 8.90 2.46
N GLY A 30 -1.02 9.91 1.74
CA GLY A 30 -0.07 10.88 2.29
C GLY A 30 1.37 10.44 2.24
N PHE A 31 1.71 9.47 1.40
CA PHE A 31 3.12 9.13 1.15
C PHE A 31 3.74 10.16 0.23
N SER A 32 5.03 10.41 0.39
CA SER A 32 5.73 11.39 -0.43
C SER A 32 5.90 10.90 -1.87
N SER A 33 5.93 9.57 -2.07
CA SER A 33 6.03 8.99 -3.41
C SER A 33 5.66 7.51 -3.33
N HIS A 34 5.44 6.89 -4.51
CA HIS A 34 5.18 5.46 -4.54
C HIS A 34 6.39 4.65 -4.05
N ALA A 35 7.59 5.20 -4.19
CA ALA A 35 8.79 4.54 -3.67
C ALA A 35 8.73 4.44 -2.15
N HIS A 36 8.22 5.48 -1.48
CA HIS A 36 8.03 5.46 -0.04
C HIS A 36 6.98 4.41 0.36
N LEU A 37 5.89 4.34 -0.40
CA LEU A 37 4.87 3.33 -0.18
C LEU A 37 5.45 1.92 -0.29
N TYR A 38 6.26 1.66 -1.31
CA TYR A 38 6.92 0.39 -1.50
C TYR A 38 7.83 0.05 -0.32
N LYS A 39 8.62 1.02 0.12
CA LYS A 39 9.54 0.83 1.23
C LYS A 39 8.78 0.43 2.50
N VAL A 40 7.69 1.12 2.80
CA VAL A 40 6.89 0.84 4.00
C VAL A 40 6.30 -0.56 3.92
N PHE A 41 5.75 -0.94 2.76
CA PHE A 41 5.21 -2.29 2.60
C PHE A 41 6.27 -3.37 2.77
N LYS A 42 7.46 -3.15 2.20
CA LYS A 42 8.56 -4.11 2.35
C LYS A 42 8.95 -4.28 3.82
N ILE A 43 9.05 -3.19 4.54
CA ILE A 43 9.43 -3.23 5.95
C ILE A 43 8.37 -3.94 6.79
N LYS A 44 7.10 -3.65 6.54
CA LYS A 44 6.02 -4.15 7.39
C LYS A 44 5.51 -5.54 7.01
N THR A 45 5.53 -5.88 5.73
CA THR A 45 5.01 -7.17 5.27
C THR A 45 6.06 -8.03 4.58
N GLY A 46 7.17 -7.45 4.17
CA GLY A 46 8.17 -8.15 3.38
C GLY A 46 7.79 -8.24 1.91
N LEU A 47 6.68 -7.63 1.50
CA LEU A 47 6.17 -7.69 0.14
C LEU A 47 5.97 -6.29 -0.42
N THR A 48 6.00 -6.18 -1.75
CA THR A 48 5.60 -4.94 -2.40
C THR A 48 4.08 -4.82 -2.35
N PRO A 49 3.52 -3.60 -2.53
CA PRO A 49 2.05 -3.46 -2.57
C PRO A 49 1.39 -4.35 -3.60
N GLY A 50 2.00 -4.49 -4.78
CA GLY A 50 1.46 -5.35 -5.81
C GLY A 50 1.47 -6.81 -5.40
N GLN A 51 2.56 -7.27 -4.81
CA GLN A 51 2.65 -8.65 -4.33
C GLN A 51 1.68 -8.91 -3.18
N TRP A 52 1.56 -7.96 -2.27
CA TRP A 52 0.62 -8.07 -1.16
C TRP A 52 -0.83 -8.16 -1.66
N LYS A 53 -1.18 -7.30 -2.61
CA LYS A 53 -2.51 -7.29 -3.20
C LYS A 53 -2.81 -8.62 -3.87
N GLU A 54 -1.88 -9.13 -4.65
CA GLU A 54 -2.04 -10.38 -5.36
C GLU A 54 -2.24 -11.53 -4.37
N LYS A 55 -1.45 -11.56 -3.31
CA LYS A 55 -1.58 -12.58 -2.27
C LYS A 55 -2.96 -12.54 -1.62
N GLU A 56 -3.46 -11.34 -1.32
CA GLU A 56 -4.76 -11.19 -0.68
C GLU A 56 -5.91 -11.64 -1.58
N PHE A 57 -5.79 -11.38 -2.88
CA PHE A 57 -6.88 -11.72 -3.79
C PHE A 57 -6.80 -13.13 -4.35
N HIS A 58 -5.66 -13.80 -4.20
CA HIS A 58 -5.49 -15.16 -4.70
C HIS A 58 -5.41 -16.21 -3.59
N SER A 59 -5.49 -15.81 -2.36
CA SER A 59 -5.40 -16.75 -1.24
C SER A 59 -6.71 -17.48 -0.95
#